data_33d9d8fa6692fa38b4a0f8aaafb7a7e9
#
_entry.id   33d9d8fa6692fa38b4a0f8aaafb7a7e9
#
_cell.length_a   1.000
_cell.length_b   1.000
_cell.length_c   1.000
_cell.angle_alpha   90.00
_cell.angle_beta   90.00
_cell.angle_gamma   90.00
#
_symmetry.space_group_name_H-M   'P 1'
#
loop_
_entity.id
_entity.type
_entity.pdbx_description
1 polymer ?
#
loop_
_entity_poly.entity_id
_entity_poly.type
_entity_poly.pdbx_seq_one_letter_code
_entity_poly.pdbx_strand_id
1 'polypeptide(L)'
;MRSSRRRLLAGGLAALGARAVPSRSAVAPIPLRRGIALWPWFSLTTEYPAPRIDYAWPPFQADRPVPTRADLMRLAALGFDFARLRLDPGPFVAFTGTRRAELLGSLSAVIDAVLAAGLRVVLIVQANAATHHYTPESFYGSDRAPLLPAYRALVAELAGLCARKGVDRVALEPVNEPPQACGALAWTRVQEGLLTTARTAAPALTLVATGSCGSLVAGLTALDPAPLARFAPLLYTFHFYEPYLFSHQGATWLTEEPFYRWLNAVPWPGARTRMPETLKAVWTRMEADRSVPQAEKARDRAVIEAKLREYGDAEPGPAFLAAAMEPVATWADLYEIPRRNVLMGEFGALRTDARYTAARSLDRAAYLRDVRLTAERAGFAWSFWNLFDGLGLMDEAHVVDPALVPALGLKAVP
;
A
#
# COMPACT_ATOMS: atom_id res chain seq x y z
N MET A 1 -59.84 -49.27 -40.99
CA MET A 1 -60.66 -48.17 -41.56
C MET A 1 -60.42 -46.91 -40.73
N ARG A 2 -60.26 -45.80 -41.45
CA ARG A 2 -60.12 -44.41 -41.02
C ARG A 2 -58.74 -43.93 -40.54
N SER A 3 -58.04 -43.37 -41.51
CA SER A 3 -56.89 -42.46 -41.37
C SER A 3 -57.26 -41.15 -40.75
N SER A 4 -56.43 -40.60 -39.91
CA SER A 4 -56.45 -39.19 -39.53
C SER A 4 -55.08 -38.56 -39.79
N ARG A 5 -55.05 -37.65 -40.74
CA ARG A 5 -53.90 -36.82 -41.09
C ARG A 5 -53.69 -35.77 -40.00
N ARG A 6 -52.54 -35.78 -39.36
CA ARG A 6 -52.06 -34.62 -38.54
C ARG A 6 -51.25 -33.70 -39.45
N ARG A 7 -51.70 -32.48 -39.57
CA ARG A 7 -50.97 -31.36 -40.19
C ARG A 7 -49.89 -30.89 -39.23
N LEU A 8 -48.63 -30.88 -39.69
CA LEU A 8 -47.54 -30.20 -39.07
C LEU A 8 -47.62 -28.71 -39.39
N LEU A 9 -47.80 -27.89 -38.35
CA LEU A 9 -47.61 -26.44 -38.40
C LEU A 9 -46.13 -26.17 -38.18
N ALA A 10 -45.44 -25.68 -39.20
CA ALA A 10 -44.10 -25.14 -39.09
C ALA A 10 -44.15 -23.77 -38.48
N GLY A 11 -43.77 -23.63 -37.17
CA GLY A 11 -43.56 -22.37 -36.53
C GLY A 11 -42.17 -21.86 -36.82
N GLY A 12 -42.04 -20.77 -37.57
CA GLY A 12 -40.77 -20.08 -37.79
C GLY A 12 -40.27 -19.42 -36.51
N LEU A 13 -39.12 -19.85 -36.01
CA LEU A 13 -38.36 -19.12 -34.99
C LEU A 13 -37.67 -17.95 -35.68
N ALA A 14 -38.15 -16.74 -35.42
CA ALA A 14 -37.43 -15.50 -35.71
C ALA A 14 -36.22 -15.42 -34.77
N ALA A 15 -35.02 -15.62 -35.29
CA ALA A 15 -33.77 -15.38 -34.59
C ALA A 15 -33.64 -13.84 -34.35
N LEU A 16 -33.91 -13.40 -33.15
CA LEU A 16 -33.53 -12.07 -32.68
C LEU A 16 -32.00 -12.03 -32.64
N GLY A 17 -31.40 -11.45 -33.69
CA GLY A 17 -29.96 -11.16 -33.70
C GLY A 17 -29.62 -10.19 -32.59
N ALA A 18 -29.04 -10.69 -31.54
CA ALA A 18 -28.38 -9.85 -30.55
C ALA A 18 -27.26 -9.09 -31.26
N ARG A 19 -27.49 -7.81 -31.56
CA ARG A 19 -26.41 -6.91 -31.98
C ARG A 19 -25.41 -6.85 -30.84
N ALA A 20 -24.25 -7.45 -31.02
CA ALA A 20 -23.10 -7.26 -30.17
C ALA A 20 -22.80 -5.74 -30.15
N VAL A 21 -23.05 -5.09 -29.02
CA VAL A 21 -22.57 -3.73 -28.78
C VAL A 21 -21.05 -3.85 -28.87
N PRO A 22 -20.37 -3.06 -29.75
CA PRO A 22 -18.92 -3.11 -29.82
C PRO A 22 -18.38 -2.78 -28.42
N SER A 23 -17.71 -3.73 -27.78
CA SER A 23 -16.99 -3.48 -26.54
C SER A 23 -15.98 -2.39 -26.88
N ARG A 24 -16.16 -1.18 -26.36
CA ARG A 24 -15.11 -0.18 -26.35
C ARG A 24 -13.90 -0.89 -25.77
N SER A 25 -12.85 -1.01 -26.56
CA SER A 25 -11.58 -1.56 -26.10
C SER A 25 -11.23 -0.83 -24.81
N ALA A 26 -11.33 -1.53 -23.68
CA ALA A 26 -11.10 -0.90 -22.40
C ALA A 26 -9.65 -0.42 -22.38
N VAL A 27 -9.43 0.89 -22.17
CA VAL A 27 -8.09 1.45 -22.08
C VAL A 27 -7.37 0.70 -20.95
N ALA A 28 -6.22 0.11 -21.25
CA ALA A 28 -5.44 -0.61 -20.26
C ALA A 28 -4.85 0.37 -19.24
N PRO A 29 -4.73 -0.01 -17.96
CA PRO A 29 -4.03 0.81 -16.96
C PRO A 29 -2.54 0.92 -17.31
N ILE A 30 -1.88 1.91 -16.69
CA ILE A 30 -0.42 2.07 -16.87
C ILE A 30 0.29 0.78 -16.43
N PRO A 31 1.29 0.31 -17.20
CA PRO A 31 2.02 -0.89 -16.83
C PRO A 31 2.96 -0.59 -15.66
N LEU A 32 2.81 -1.34 -14.57
CA LEU A 32 3.67 -1.29 -13.39
C LEU A 32 4.30 -2.66 -13.18
N ARG A 33 5.53 -2.70 -12.65
CA ARG A 33 6.22 -3.95 -12.35
C ARG A 33 6.93 -3.92 -11.01
N ARG A 34 7.90 -3.02 -10.82
CA ARG A 34 8.75 -2.93 -9.62
C ARG A 34 8.79 -1.51 -9.12
N GLY A 35 8.20 -1.27 -7.98
CA GLY A 35 8.09 0.05 -7.40
C GLY A 35 8.76 0.20 -6.05
N ILE A 36 8.84 1.45 -5.62
CA ILE A 36 9.30 1.84 -4.30
C ILE A 36 8.46 3.01 -3.77
N ALA A 37 8.12 2.98 -2.49
CA ALA A 37 7.42 4.08 -1.84
C ALA A 37 8.40 5.21 -1.49
N LEU A 38 8.04 6.46 -1.85
CA LEU A 38 8.78 7.68 -1.52
C LEU A 38 8.19 8.35 -0.28
N TRP A 39 8.15 7.61 0.83
CA TRP A 39 7.82 8.14 2.14
C TRP A 39 9.11 8.65 2.81
N PRO A 40 9.13 9.79 3.54
CA PRO A 40 7.98 10.57 3.98
C PRO A 40 7.81 11.94 3.27
N TRP A 41 8.08 12.07 1.99
CA TRP A 41 8.22 13.35 1.27
C TRP A 41 7.10 14.37 1.54
N PHE A 42 5.82 13.95 1.41
CA PHE A 42 4.64 14.76 1.76
C PHE A 42 3.88 14.18 2.95
N SER A 43 4.63 13.67 3.92
CA SER A 43 4.14 13.09 5.18
C SER A 43 4.91 13.69 6.35
N LEU A 44 4.73 13.18 7.58
CA LEU A 44 5.31 13.72 8.81
C LEU A 44 4.94 15.21 8.97
N THR A 45 3.63 15.45 8.99
CA THR A 45 3.04 16.77 9.13
C THR A 45 3.10 17.26 10.59
N THR A 46 3.16 18.57 10.76
CA THR A 46 3.12 19.23 12.08
C THR A 46 1.81 19.97 12.27
N GLU A 47 0.79 19.23 12.75
CA GLU A 47 -0.48 19.82 13.17
C GLU A 47 -0.30 20.53 14.52
N TYR A 48 -0.92 21.70 14.68
CA TYR A 48 -0.97 22.32 15.98
C TYR A 48 -1.93 21.56 16.92
N PRO A 49 -1.66 21.55 18.24
CA PRO A 49 -2.53 20.85 19.19
C PRO A 49 -3.91 21.49 19.27
N ALA A 50 -4.91 20.70 19.66
CA ALA A 50 -6.25 21.20 19.92
C ALA A 50 -6.23 22.41 20.91
N PRO A 51 -7.12 23.41 20.74
CA PRO A 51 -8.28 23.42 19.82
C PRO A 51 -7.97 23.91 18.38
N ARG A 52 -6.72 24.17 18.04
CA ARG A 52 -6.33 24.56 16.68
C ARG A 52 -6.48 23.39 15.72
N ILE A 53 -6.94 23.68 14.50
CA ILE A 53 -7.13 22.70 13.42
C ILE A 53 -6.27 23.03 12.19
N ASP A 54 -5.14 23.72 12.39
CA ASP A 54 -4.23 24.13 11.33
C ASP A 54 -2.84 23.51 11.53
N TYR A 55 -1.98 23.70 10.56
CA TYR A 55 -0.62 23.19 10.54
C TYR A 55 0.40 24.31 10.67
N ALA A 56 1.60 23.97 11.14
CA ALA A 56 2.76 24.82 11.01
C ALA A 56 3.04 25.15 9.53
N TRP A 57 3.83 26.19 9.27
CA TRP A 57 4.28 26.49 7.92
C TRP A 57 5.81 26.56 7.88
N PRO A 58 6.46 25.81 7.00
CA PRO A 58 5.91 24.73 6.14
C PRO A 58 5.32 23.56 6.97
N PRO A 59 4.33 22.80 6.42
CA PRO A 59 3.58 21.83 7.22
C PRO A 59 4.30 20.51 7.49
N PHE A 60 5.42 20.27 6.85
CA PHE A 60 6.17 19.02 6.98
C PHE A 60 7.42 19.23 7.84
N GLN A 61 7.79 18.24 8.65
CA GLN A 61 9.00 18.25 9.47
C GLN A 61 10.23 18.51 8.61
N ALA A 62 11.09 19.43 9.04
CA ALA A 62 12.22 19.92 8.24
C ALA A 62 13.33 18.85 8.09
N ASP A 63 13.47 18.00 9.11
CA ASP A 63 14.49 16.92 9.19
C ASP A 63 14.06 15.60 8.55
N ARG A 64 12.83 15.52 8.00
CA ARG A 64 12.41 14.32 7.32
C ARG A 64 13.30 14.03 6.11
N PRO A 65 13.74 12.77 5.90
CA PRO A 65 14.54 12.45 4.73
C PRO A 65 13.70 12.54 3.46
N VAL A 66 14.22 13.25 2.47
CA VAL A 66 13.60 13.35 1.13
C VAL A 66 14.63 12.98 0.07
N PRO A 67 14.24 12.26 -1.00
CA PRO A 67 15.18 11.86 -2.02
C PRO A 67 15.70 13.06 -2.80
N THR A 68 16.98 13.00 -3.11
CA THR A 68 17.62 13.91 -4.06
C THR A 68 17.34 13.48 -5.51
N ARG A 69 17.65 14.35 -6.46
CA ARG A 69 17.60 13.96 -7.89
C ARG A 69 18.52 12.78 -8.19
N ALA A 70 19.68 12.71 -7.56
CA ALA A 70 20.62 11.59 -7.73
C ALA A 70 20.03 10.28 -7.23
N ASP A 71 19.30 10.31 -6.11
CA ASP A 71 18.61 9.12 -5.59
C ASP A 71 17.54 8.62 -6.55
N LEU A 72 16.72 9.52 -7.10
CA LEU A 72 15.69 9.15 -8.08
C LEU A 72 16.30 8.50 -9.33
N MET A 73 17.40 9.07 -9.85
CA MET A 73 18.14 8.47 -10.97
C MET A 73 18.74 7.10 -10.60
N ARG A 74 19.28 6.97 -9.39
CA ARG A 74 19.80 5.70 -8.86
C ARG A 74 18.71 4.64 -8.76
N LEU A 75 17.50 4.99 -8.29
CA LEU A 75 16.36 4.07 -8.24
C LEU A 75 16.00 3.52 -9.63
N ALA A 76 15.94 4.37 -10.64
CA ALA A 76 15.71 3.94 -12.01
C ALA A 76 16.84 3.03 -12.53
N ALA A 77 18.10 3.38 -12.26
CA ALA A 77 19.27 2.57 -12.64
C ALA A 77 19.27 1.20 -11.95
N LEU A 78 18.85 1.11 -10.68
CA LEU A 78 18.65 -0.14 -9.95
C LEU A 78 17.57 -1.03 -10.58
N GLY A 79 16.65 -0.47 -11.39
CA GLY A 79 15.64 -1.23 -12.12
C GLY A 79 14.22 -1.11 -11.55
N PHE A 80 13.96 -0.15 -10.68
CA PHE A 80 12.59 0.27 -10.39
C PHE A 80 12.00 0.96 -11.64
N ASP A 81 10.71 0.78 -11.89
CA ASP A 81 10.01 1.39 -13.03
C ASP A 81 8.90 2.36 -12.60
N PHE A 82 8.57 2.39 -11.30
CA PHE A 82 7.64 3.36 -10.74
C PHE A 82 7.95 3.69 -9.27
N ALA A 83 7.42 4.82 -8.83
CA ALA A 83 7.43 5.26 -7.45
C ALA A 83 6.00 5.44 -6.93
N ARG A 84 5.70 4.98 -5.70
CA ARG A 84 4.51 5.35 -4.96
C ARG A 84 4.82 6.58 -4.12
N LEU A 85 4.22 7.71 -4.48
CA LEU A 85 4.40 8.99 -3.80
C LEU A 85 3.24 9.22 -2.85
N ARG A 86 3.51 9.11 -1.53
CA ARG A 86 2.50 9.30 -0.49
C ARG A 86 2.31 10.77 -0.16
N LEU A 87 1.04 11.17 -0.01
CA LEU A 87 0.61 12.52 0.34
C LEU A 87 -0.36 12.48 1.52
N ASP A 88 -0.07 13.26 2.58
CA ASP A 88 -1.05 13.57 3.63
C ASP A 88 -2.00 14.67 3.14
N PRO A 89 -3.31 14.43 3.06
CA PRO A 89 -4.29 15.40 2.58
C PRO A 89 -4.52 16.58 3.53
N GLY A 90 -4.20 16.42 4.82
CA GLY A 90 -4.50 17.43 5.85
C GLY A 90 -4.04 18.83 5.48
N PRO A 91 -2.74 19.08 5.20
CA PRO A 91 -2.26 20.40 4.80
C PRO A 91 -2.91 20.94 3.53
N PHE A 92 -3.20 20.08 2.55
CA PHE A 92 -3.81 20.48 1.27
C PHE A 92 -5.29 20.87 1.42
N VAL A 93 -5.95 20.44 2.48
CA VAL A 93 -7.31 20.85 2.83
C VAL A 93 -7.31 22.05 3.77
N ALA A 94 -6.39 22.09 4.74
CA ALA A 94 -6.32 23.15 5.74
C ALA A 94 -5.89 24.50 5.18
N PHE A 95 -4.91 24.52 4.27
CA PHE A 95 -4.43 25.77 3.68
C PHE A 95 -5.28 26.21 2.49
N THR A 96 -5.33 27.53 2.30
CA THR A 96 -5.99 28.22 1.17
C THR A 96 -5.05 29.25 0.55
N GLY A 97 -5.44 29.86 -0.57
CA GLY A 97 -4.69 30.93 -1.21
C GLY A 97 -3.26 30.54 -1.58
N THR A 98 -2.31 31.42 -1.33
CA THR A 98 -0.90 31.27 -1.73
C THR A 98 -0.25 30.01 -1.16
N ARG A 99 -0.44 29.71 0.13
CA ARG A 99 0.16 28.54 0.77
C ARG A 99 -0.31 27.23 0.13
N ARG A 100 -1.59 27.14 -0.20
CA ARG A 100 -2.13 25.95 -0.90
C ARG A 100 -1.55 25.85 -2.31
N ALA A 101 -1.43 26.96 -3.02
CA ALA A 101 -0.81 26.98 -4.35
C ALA A 101 0.67 26.55 -4.30
N GLU A 102 1.42 26.97 -3.28
CA GLU A 102 2.81 26.54 -3.07
C GLU A 102 2.90 25.02 -2.80
N LEU A 103 2.00 24.45 -1.99
CA LEU A 103 1.96 22.99 -1.74
C LEU A 103 1.69 22.21 -3.04
N LEU A 104 0.70 22.62 -3.81
CA LEU A 104 0.38 21.99 -5.10
C LEU A 104 1.50 22.18 -6.13
N GLY A 105 2.14 23.34 -6.14
CA GLY A 105 3.31 23.61 -6.96
C GLY A 105 4.49 22.69 -6.61
N SER A 106 4.76 22.53 -5.32
CA SER A 106 5.78 21.60 -4.81
C SER A 106 5.49 20.16 -5.21
N LEU A 107 4.25 19.68 -5.00
CA LEU A 107 3.84 18.34 -5.42
C LEU A 107 4.00 18.16 -6.93
N SER A 108 3.59 19.15 -7.72
CA SER A 108 3.74 19.15 -9.18
C SER A 108 5.20 19.00 -9.59
N ALA A 109 6.10 19.78 -8.98
CA ALA A 109 7.54 19.73 -9.27
C ALA A 109 8.17 18.38 -8.88
N VAL A 110 7.74 17.79 -7.77
CA VAL A 110 8.21 16.46 -7.35
C VAL A 110 7.76 15.37 -8.32
N ILE A 111 6.51 15.40 -8.77
CA ILE A 111 6.04 14.45 -9.81
C ILE A 111 6.90 14.60 -11.07
N ASP A 112 7.20 15.84 -11.52
CA ASP A 112 8.06 16.07 -12.68
C ASP A 112 9.47 15.51 -12.47
N ALA A 113 10.05 15.68 -11.29
CA ALA A 113 11.38 15.15 -10.97
C ALA A 113 11.43 13.61 -11.02
N VAL A 114 10.40 12.93 -10.49
CA VAL A 114 10.27 11.47 -10.55
C VAL A 114 10.12 10.99 -12.00
N LEU A 115 9.27 11.64 -12.77
CA LEU A 115 9.07 11.32 -14.19
C LEU A 115 10.34 11.58 -15.03
N ALA A 116 11.08 12.65 -14.74
CA ALA A 116 12.35 12.98 -15.40
C ALA A 116 13.47 11.98 -15.09
N ALA A 117 13.40 11.29 -13.93
CA ALA A 117 14.29 10.18 -13.62
C ALA A 117 13.93 8.87 -14.34
N GLY A 118 12.86 8.84 -15.14
CA GLY A 118 12.41 7.66 -15.88
C GLY A 118 11.45 6.74 -15.11
N LEU A 119 10.96 7.18 -13.95
CA LEU A 119 10.01 6.42 -13.12
C LEU A 119 8.57 6.88 -13.39
N ARG A 120 7.62 5.95 -13.45
CA ARG A 120 6.19 6.27 -13.38
C ARG A 120 5.82 6.66 -11.96
N VAL A 121 4.66 7.31 -11.79
CA VAL A 121 4.18 7.73 -10.46
C VAL A 121 2.82 7.11 -10.16
N VAL A 122 2.69 6.51 -8.99
CA VAL A 122 1.40 6.27 -8.35
C VAL A 122 1.29 7.26 -7.19
N LEU A 123 0.48 8.30 -7.35
CA LEU A 123 0.19 9.24 -6.27
C LEU A 123 -0.81 8.59 -5.34
N ILE A 124 -0.45 8.40 -4.07
CA ILE A 124 -1.31 7.80 -3.05
C ILE A 124 -1.68 8.83 -2.00
N VAL A 125 -2.94 8.85 -1.58
CA VAL A 125 -3.43 9.79 -0.57
C VAL A 125 -3.74 9.02 0.70
N GLN A 126 -3.11 9.42 1.81
CA GLN A 126 -3.31 8.78 3.11
C GLN A 126 -3.31 9.83 4.21
N ALA A 127 -4.45 9.96 4.88
CA ALA A 127 -4.56 10.83 6.06
C ALA A 127 -3.68 10.30 7.19
N ASN A 128 -3.15 11.24 7.99
CA ASN A 128 -2.33 10.92 9.14
C ASN A 128 -3.22 10.62 10.35
N ALA A 129 -3.24 9.36 10.80
CA ALA A 129 -4.02 8.93 11.95
C ALA A 129 -3.56 9.56 13.28
N ALA A 130 -2.36 10.13 13.33
CA ALA A 130 -1.85 10.82 14.53
C ALA A 130 -2.36 12.26 14.67
N THR A 131 -3.08 12.81 13.66
CA THR A 131 -3.74 14.11 13.77
C THR A 131 -5.02 14.01 14.60
N HIS A 132 -5.50 15.12 15.15
CA HIS A 132 -6.75 15.12 15.92
C HIS A 132 -7.96 15.58 15.10
N HIS A 133 -7.75 16.28 13.98
CA HIS A 133 -8.84 16.79 13.13
C HIS A 133 -8.88 16.13 11.73
N TYR A 134 -7.73 16.04 11.07
CA TYR A 134 -7.61 15.55 9.69
C TYR A 134 -7.35 14.05 9.63
N THR A 135 -8.11 13.28 10.42
CA THR A 135 -7.96 11.83 10.56
C THR A 135 -8.57 11.06 9.37
N PRO A 136 -8.20 9.78 9.15
CA PRO A 136 -8.87 8.90 8.19
C PRO A 136 -10.38 8.85 8.39
N GLU A 137 -10.85 8.80 9.64
CA GLU A 137 -12.27 8.77 9.98
C GLU A 137 -12.99 10.05 9.57
N SER A 138 -12.34 11.22 9.78
CA SER A 138 -12.89 12.53 9.42
C SER A 138 -12.98 12.72 7.91
N PHE A 139 -12.05 12.19 7.14
CA PHE A 139 -12.02 12.32 5.69
C PHE A 139 -12.87 11.29 4.95
N TYR A 140 -12.73 10.01 5.30
CA TYR A 140 -13.31 8.90 4.53
C TYR A 140 -13.75 7.70 5.39
N GLY A 141 -13.91 7.87 6.70
CA GLY A 141 -14.41 6.82 7.60
C GLY A 141 -15.82 6.34 7.26
N SER A 142 -16.64 7.20 6.64
CA SER A 142 -17.97 6.86 6.13
C SER A 142 -18.37 7.81 5.00
N ASP A 143 -19.52 7.51 4.35
CA ASP A 143 -20.14 8.40 3.35
C ASP A 143 -20.70 9.70 3.94
N ARG A 144 -20.71 9.83 5.28
CA ARG A 144 -21.10 11.02 6.05
C ARG A 144 -19.95 11.66 6.82
N ALA A 145 -18.70 11.27 6.53
CA ALA A 145 -17.54 11.83 7.21
C ALA A 145 -17.49 13.35 7.02
N PRO A 146 -17.21 14.13 8.09
CA PRO A 146 -17.37 15.60 8.08
C PRO A 146 -16.49 16.30 7.04
N LEU A 147 -15.32 15.77 6.76
CA LEU A 147 -14.36 16.32 5.78
C LEU A 147 -14.45 15.67 4.40
N LEU A 148 -15.36 14.71 4.17
CA LEU A 148 -15.49 14.02 2.89
C LEU A 148 -15.75 14.97 1.70
N PRO A 149 -16.58 16.04 1.81
CA PRO A 149 -16.75 16.99 0.71
C PRO A 149 -15.45 17.70 0.33
N ALA A 150 -14.65 18.15 1.31
CA ALA A 150 -13.36 18.78 1.08
C ALA A 150 -12.34 17.77 0.51
N TYR A 151 -12.37 16.53 0.98
CA TYR A 151 -11.55 15.45 0.46
C TYR A 151 -11.86 15.13 -1.01
N ARG A 152 -13.13 15.07 -1.38
CA ARG A 152 -13.56 14.89 -2.78
C ARG A 152 -13.05 16.02 -3.68
N ALA A 153 -13.14 17.28 -3.21
CA ALA A 153 -12.59 18.42 -3.96
C ALA A 153 -11.07 18.27 -4.18
N LEU A 154 -10.32 17.86 -3.16
CA LEU A 154 -8.90 17.56 -3.27
C LEU A 154 -8.64 16.41 -4.26
N VAL A 155 -9.37 15.31 -4.18
CA VAL A 155 -9.24 14.16 -5.11
C VAL A 155 -9.48 14.58 -6.55
N ALA A 156 -10.47 15.43 -6.83
CA ALA A 156 -10.70 15.97 -8.17
C ALA A 156 -9.50 16.79 -8.68
N GLU A 157 -8.94 17.65 -7.83
CA GLU A 157 -7.78 18.47 -8.17
C GLU A 157 -6.51 17.64 -8.41
N LEU A 158 -6.25 16.64 -7.56
CA LEU A 158 -5.14 15.71 -7.72
C LEU A 158 -5.29 14.86 -8.98
N ALA A 159 -6.50 14.38 -9.29
CA ALA A 159 -6.77 13.67 -10.54
C ALA A 159 -6.47 14.53 -11.77
N GLY A 160 -6.91 15.79 -11.77
CA GLY A 160 -6.58 16.76 -12.80
C GLY A 160 -5.08 17.05 -12.91
N LEU A 161 -4.38 17.18 -11.79
CA LEU A 161 -2.92 17.32 -11.75
C LEU A 161 -2.23 16.09 -12.36
N CYS A 162 -2.57 14.89 -11.94
CA CYS A 162 -2.01 13.63 -12.46
C CYS A 162 -2.24 13.51 -13.98
N ALA A 163 -3.44 13.83 -14.46
CA ALA A 163 -3.76 13.77 -15.89
C ALA A 163 -2.90 14.74 -16.71
N ARG A 164 -2.63 15.95 -16.21
CA ARG A 164 -1.73 16.91 -16.88
C ARG A 164 -0.27 16.44 -16.92
N LYS A 165 0.16 15.58 -15.99
CA LYS A 165 1.51 15.00 -15.98
C LYS A 165 1.66 13.80 -16.93
N GLY A 166 0.57 13.26 -17.45
CA GLY A 166 0.53 12.19 -18.44
C GLY A 166 -0.23 10.95 -17.92
N VAL A 167 -1.35 10.67 -18.54
CA VAL A 167 -2.22 9.53 -18.19
C VAL A 167 -1.60 8.16 -18.47
N ASP A 168 -0.52 8.12 -19.23
CA ASP A 168 0.32 6.97 -19.57
C ASP A 168 1.45 6.73 -18.55
N ARG A 169 1.69 7.68 -17.64
CA ARG A 169 2.83 7.65 -16.70
C ARG A 169 2.45 7.87 -15.25
N VAL A 170 1.25 8.39 -14.98
CA VAL A 170 0.79 8.69 -13.61
C VAL A 170 -0.52 8.00 -13.33
N ALA A 171 -0.66 7.42 -12.15
CA ALA A 171 -1.91 6.89 -11.60
C ALA A 171 -2.25 7.59 -10.29
N LEU A 172 -3.51 7.53 -9.88
CA LEU A 172 -3.99 8.05 -8.59
C LEU A 172 -4.63 6.93 -7.78
N GLU A 173 -4.18 6.75 -6.57
CA GLU A 173 -4.80 5.94 -5.50
C GLU A 173 -5.49 6.91 -4.53
N PRO A 174 -6.83 7.07 -4.60
CA PRO A 174 -7.52 8.10 -3.82
C PRO A 174 -7.48 7.89 -2.32
N VAL A 175 -7.32 6.66 -1.85
CA VAL A 175 -7.15 6.32 -0.42
C VAL A 175 -6.20 5.15 -0.28
N ASN A 176 -5.15 5.33 0.51
CA ASN A 176 -4.30 4.26 1.02
C ASN A 176 -4.84 3.79 2.39
N GLU A 177 -4.90 2.48 2.60
CA GLU A 177 -5.26 1.84 3.88
C GLU A 177 -6.55 2.37 4.55
N PRO A 178 -7.70 2.20 3.91
CA PRO A 178 -8.96 2.64 4.51
C PRO A 178 -9.25 1.91 5.83
N PRO A 179 -9.74 2.63 6.88
CA PRO A 179 -9.85 2.12 8.24
C PRO A 179 -11.04 1.19 8.48
N GLN A 180 -11.98 1.10 7.55
CA GLN A 180 -13.19 0.31 7.72
C GLN A 180 -12.87 -1.20 7.82
N ALA A 181 -13.72 -1.96 8.50
CA ALA A 181 -13.58 -3.41 8.59
C ALA A 181 -13.57 -4.08 7.20
N CYS A 182 -12.95 -5.26 7.09
CA CYS A 182 -12.89 -6.01 5.85
C CYS A 182 -14.30 -6.25 5.28
N GLY A 183 -14.51 -5.94 4.00
CA GLY A 183 -15.79 -6.10 3.31
C GLY A 183 -16.89 -5.11 3.73
N ALA A 184 -16.55 -4.03 4.44
CA ALA A 184 -17.54 -3.04 4.88
C ALA A 184 -18.19 -2.31 3.70
N LEU A 185 -19.52 -2.36 3.60
CA LEU A 185 -20.28 -1.64 2.58
C LEU A 185 -20.11 -0.10 2.66
N ALA A 186 -19.78 0.42 3.84
CA ALA A 186 -19.45 1.83 4.00
C ALA A 186 -18.23 2.21 3.15
N TRP A 187 -17.19 1.37 3.13
CA TRP A 187 -16.03 1.58 2.26
C TRP A 187 -16.40 1.54 0.78
N THR A 188 -17.18 0.56 0.36
CA THR A 188 -17.61 0.45 -1.05
C THR A 188 -18.24 1.78 -1.53
N ARG A 189 -19.18 2.34 -0.74
CA ARG A 189 -19.83 3.62 -1.09
C ARG A 189 -18.86 4.81 -1.13
N VAL A 190 -17.93 4.89 -0.17
CA VAL A 190 -16.92 5.95 -0.14
C VAL A 190 -16.01 5.83 -1.35
N GLN A 191 -15.47 4.63 -1.61
CA GLN A 191 -14.57 4.39 -2.74
C GLN A 191 -15.23 4.70 -4.09
N GLU A 192 -16.47 4.22 -4.33
CA GLU A 192 -17.20 4.54 -5.54
C GLU A 192 -17.40 6.05 -5.75
N GLY A 193 -17.72 6.78 -4.67
CA GLY A 193 -17.84 8.23 -4.71
C GLY A 193 -16.53 8.94 -5.07
N LEU A 194 -15.40 8.48 -4.52
CA LEU A 194 -14.08 9.03 -4.81
C LEU A 194 -13.62 8.69 -6.24
N LEU A 195 -13.84 7.46 -6.69
CA LEU A 195 -13.54 7.05 -8.07
C LEU A 195 -14.39 7.80 -9.08
N THR A 196 -15.68 8.05 -8.78
CA THR A 196 -16.56 8.90 -9.60
C THR A 196 -15.99 10.31 -9.72
N THR A 197 -15.57 10.89 -8.59
CA THR A 197 -14.97 12.24 -8.55
C THR A 197 -13.70 12.31 -9.39
N ALA A 198 -12.78 11.37 -9.19
CA ALA A 198 -11.51 11.31 -9.93
C ALA A 198 -11.75 11.09 -11.43
N ARG A 199 -12.67 10.18 -11.80
CA ARG A 199 -12.97 9.86 -13.20
C ARG A 199 -13.63 11.03 -13.94
N THR A 200 -14.48 11.80 -13.25
CA THR A 200 -15.07 13.02 -13.80
C THR A 200 -14.00 14.08 -14.09
N ALA A 201 -13.05 14.25 -13.19
CA ALA A 201 -11.96 15.22 -13.35
C ALA A 201 -10.89 14.78 -14.36
N ALA A 202 -10.68 13.47 -14.52
CA ALA A 202 -9.62 12.88 -15.34
C ALA A 202 -10.11 11.59 -16.04
N PRO A 203 -10.82 11.71 -17.19
CA PRO A 203 -11.50 10.56 -17.83
C PRO A 203 -10.62 9.40 -18.27
N ALA A 204 -9.32 9.63 -18.55
CA ALA A 204 -8.38 8.61 -19.03
C ALA A 204 -7.34 8.19 -18.00
N LEU A 205 -7.34 8.79 -16.80
CA LEU A 205 -6.34 8.52 -15.77
C LEU A 205 -6.47 7.09 -15.23
N THR A 206 -5.37 6.37 -15.08
CA THR A 206 -5.38 5.12 -14.30
C THR A 206 -5.68 5.43 -12.84
N LEU A 207 -6.73 4.79 -12.30
CA LEU A 207 -7.08 4.86 -10.89
C LEU A 207 -6.70 3.55 -10.21
N VAL A 208 -6.43 3.61 -8.90
CA VAL A 208 -6.13 2.44 -8.08
C VAL A 208 -7.23 2.27 -7.06
N ALA A 209 -7.87 1.11 -7.07
CA ALA A 209 -8.88 0.71 -6.10
C ALA A 209 -8.26 -0.22 -5.06
N THR A 210 -8.73 -0.15 -3.83
CA THR A 210 -8.25 -0.99 -2.72
C THR A 210 -9.38 -1.59 -1.92
N GLY A 211 -9.13 -2.71 -1.25
CA GLY A 211 -10.01 -3.24 -0.23
C GLY A 211 -9.98 -2.41 1.05
N SER A 212 -10.96 -2.61 1.92
CA SER A 212 -10.98 -2.05 3.29
C SER A 212 -9.94 -2.74 4.20
N CYS A 213 -10.04 -2.48 5.51
CA CYS A 213 -9.17 -3.02 6.57
C CYS A 213 -7.66 -2.87 6.27
N GLY A 214 -7.21 -1.63 6.04
CA GLY A 214 -5.80 -1.34 5.86
C GLY A 214 -5.21 -1.91 4.56
N SER A 215 -6.03 -2.10 3.52
CA SER A 215 -5.59 -2.70 2.24
C SER A 215 -5.05 -4.12 2.37
N LEU A 216 -5.37 -4.86 3.44
CA LEU A 216 -4.91 -6.25 3.62
C LEU A 216 -5.46 -7.19 2.53
N VAL A 217 -4.87 -8.37 2.41
CA VAL A 217 -5.36 -9.45 1.53
C VAL A 217 -6.85 -9.69 1.72
N ALA A 218 -7.31 -9.84 2.97
CA ALA A 218 -8.72 -10.04 3.30
C ALA A 218 -9.63 -8.88 2.84
N GLY A 219 -9.12 -7.65 2.87
CA GLY A 219 -9.85 -6.48 2.38
C GLY A 219 -10.06 -6.50 0.87
N LEU A 220 -9.01 -6.83 0.11
CA LEU A 220 -9.12 -6.92 -1.35
C LEU A 220 -10.01 -8.10 -1.78
N THR A 221 -9.84 -9.27 -1.16
CA THR A 221 -10.62 -10.47 -1.54
C THR A 221 -12.11 -10.39 -1.15
N ALA A 222 -12.47 -9.50 -0.22
CA ALA A 222 -13.86 -9.18 0.11
C ALA A 222 -14.47 -8.10 -0.82
N LEU A 223 -13.67 -7.48 -1.70
CA LEU A 223 -14.15 -6.45 -2.62
C LEU A 223 -14.83 -7.10 -3.84
N ASP A 224 -16.08 -6.69 -4.13
CA ASP A 224 -16.70 -6.95 -5.42
C ASP A 224 -16.19 -5.91 -6.44
N PRO A 225 -15.41 -6.30 -7.45
CA PRO A 225 -14.88 -5.38 -8.44
C PRO A 225 -15.89 -5.05 -9.57
N ALA A 226 -16.99 -5.78 -9.69
CA ALA A 226 -17.92 -5.62 -10.80
C ALA A 226 -18.52 -4.19 -10.89
N PRO A 227 -18.97 -3.55 -9.79
CA PRO A 227 -19.42 -2.16 -9.83
C PRO A 227 -18.30 -1.17 -10.18
N LEU A 228 -17.03 -1.54 -9.94
CA LEU A 228 -15.87 -0.68 -10.17
C LEU A 228 -15.40 -0.71 -11.63
N ALA A 229 -15.78 -1.70 -12.42
CA ALA A 229 -15.37 -1.85 -13.82
C ALA A 229 -15.66 -0.59 -14.67
N ARG A 230 -16.72 0.15 -14.33
CA ARG A 230 -17.07 1.43 -14.99
C ARG A 230 -16.03 2.53 -14.84
N PHE A 231 -15.13 2.38 -13.88
CA PHE A 231 -14.04 3.32 -13.63
C PHE A 231 -12.71 2.93 -14.31
N ALA A 232 -12.74 1.99 -15.27
CA ALA A 232 -11.54 1.66 -16.03
C ALA A 232 -10.91 2.90 -16.73
N PRO A 233 -9.56 2.96 -16.86
CA PRO A 233 -8.57 1.95 -16.48
C PRO A 233 -8.30 1.88 -14.99
N LEU A 234 -8.30 0.66 -14.42
CA LEU A 234 -8.13 0.40 -12.98
C LEU A 234 -6.97 -0.56 -12.71
N LEU A 235 -6.26 -0.29 -11.63
CA LEU A 235 -5.43 -1.22 -10.88
C LEU A 235 -6.12 -1.54 -9.55
N TYR A 236 -5.81 -2.69 -8.97
CA TYR A 236 -6.28 -3.10 -7.65
C TYR A 236 -5.09 -3.34 -6.75
N THR A 237 -5.11 -2.80 -5.53
CA THR A 237 -3.96 -2.90 -4.62
C THR A 237 -4.29 -3.63 -3.33
N PHE A 238 -3.30 -4.34 -2.80
CA PHE A 238 -3.27 -4.91 -1.46
C PHE A 238 -1.90 -4.71 -0.84
N HIS A 239 -1.82 -4.75 0.49
CA HIS A 239 -0.57 -4.70 1.25
C HIS A 239 -0.27 -6.07 1.85
N PHE A 240 1.02 -6.40 1.96
CA PHE A 240 1.46 -7.71 2.43
C PHE A 240 2.65 -7.61 3.38
N TYR A 241 2.40 -7.88 4.64
CA TYR A 241 3.42 -7.86 5.68
C TYR A 241 3.50 -9.18 6.47
N GLU A 242 2.79 -10.21 6.03
CA GLU A 242 2.75 -11.52 6.70
C GLU A 242 4.08 -12.28 6.59
N PRO A 243 4.52 -12.97 7.66
CA PRO A 243 3.92 -12.93 9.00
C PRO A 243 4.34 -11.66 9.76
N TYR A 244 3.38 -10.96 10.36
CA TYR A 244 3.60 -9.69 11.06
C TYR A 244 4.67 -9.79 12.14
N LEU A 245 4.74 -10.93 12.85
CA LEU A 245 5.75 -11.14 13.90
C LEU A 245 7.18 -10.95 13.38
N PHE A 246 7.42 -11.32 12.11
CA PHE A 246 8.72 -11.11 11.48
C PHE A 246 8.88 -9.70 10.95
N SER A 247 7.93 -9.22 10.15
CA SER A 247 8.06 -7.96 9.42
C SER A 247 8.06 -6.74 10.34
N HIS A 248 7.32 -6.79 11.46
CA HIS A 248 7.15 -5.70 12.42
C HIS A 248 7.91 -5.90 13.73
N GLN A 249 8.80 -6.90 13.82
CA GLN A 249 9.67 -7.01 15.00
C GLN A 249 10.42 -5.68 15.20
N GLY A 250 10.34 -5.12 16.41
CA GLY A 250 10.93 -3.84 16.74
C GLY A 250 10.03 -2.61 16.54
N ALA A 251 8.82 -2.78 16.02
CA ALA A 251 7.89 -1.68 15.79
C ALA A 251 7.42 -1.02 17.09
N THR A 252 7.64 0.30 17.19
CA THR A 252 7.25 1.08 18.38
C THR A 252 5.91 1.81 18.21
N TRP A 253 5.37 1.83 17.00
CA TRP A 253 4.11 2.51 16.66
C TRP A 253 2.86 1.63 16.77
N LEU A 254 3.03 0.32 16.99
CA LEU A 254 1.92 -0.61 17.20
C LEU A 254 1.40 -0.51 18.64
N THR A 255 0.59 0.52 18.90
CA THR A 255 0.10 0.84 20.25
C THR A 255 -0.90 -0.17 20.80
N GLU A 256 -1.65 -0.85 19.93
CA GLU A 256 -2.59 -1.91 20.29
C GLU A 256 -1.88 -3.21 20.68
N GLU A 257 -0.68 -3.43 20.16
CA GLU A 257 0.15 -4.60 20.43
C GLU A 257 1.58 -4.16 20.82
N PRO A 258 1.75 -3.49 21.97
CA PRO A 258 2.99 -2.80 22.32
C PRO A 258 4.19 -3.73 22.50
N PHE A 259 3.98 -5.04 22.67
CA PHE A 259 5.03 -6.04 22.78
C PHE A 259 5.94 -6.14 21.54
N TYR A 260 5.47 -5.74 20.34
CA TYR A 260 6.28 -5.72 19.14
C TYR A 260 7.56 -4.90 19.28
N ARG A 261 7.55 -3.85 20.08
CA ARG A 261 8.70 -2.98 20.33
C ARG A 261 9.95 -3.69 20.84
N TRP A 262 9.78 -4.83 21.52
CA TRP A 262 10.89 -5.61 22.05
C TRP A 262 11.30 -6.79 21.19
N LEU A 263 10.43 -7.21 20.26
CA LEU A 263 10.78 -8.29 19.33
C LEU A 263 12.01 -7.89 18.53
N ASN A 264 12.95 -8.80 18.44
CA ASN A 264 14.14 -8.66 17.59
C ASN A 264 14.77 -10.03 17.38
N ALA A 265 15.61 -10.13 16.36
CA ALA A 265 16.31 -11.36 16.03
C ALA A 265 15.38 -12.58 15.79
N VAL A 266 14.10 -12.36 15.51
CA VAL A 266 13.22 -13.41 14.98
C VAL A 266 13.74 -13.80 13.60
N PRO A 267 14.05 -15.08 13.37
CA PRO A 267 14.70 -15.50 12.13
C PRO A 267 13.70 -15.67 10.98
N TRP A 268 14.21 -15.64 9.75
CA TRP A 268 13.51 -16.08 8.57
C TRP A 268 14.34 -17.11 7.78
N PRO A 269 13.75 -18.26 7.33
CA PRO A 269 12.39 -18.73 7.64
C PRO A 269 12.22 -19.16 9.10
N GLY A 270 10.94 -19.35 9.53
CA GLY A 270 10.58 -19.70 10.90
C GLY A 270 11.18 -21.00 11.41
N ALA A 271 11.43 -21.97 10.53
CA ALA A 271 12.14 -23.23 10.85
C ALA A 271 13.54 -23.03 11.46
N ARG A 272 14.11 -21.82 11.34
CA ARG A 272 15.40 -21.46 11.96
C ARG A 272 15.25 -20.93 13.39
N THR A 273 14.05 -20.91 13.94
CA THR A 273 13.80 -20.40 15.28
C THR A 273 14.51 -21.24 16.33
N ARG A 274 15.38 -20.57 17.09
CA ARG A 274 16.03 -21.10 18.28
C ARG A 274 15.47 -20.37 19.49
N MET A 275 14.42 -20.92 20.07
CA MET A 275 13.62 -20.26 21.11
C MET A 275 14.47 -19.65 22.24
N PRO A 276 15.44 -20.36 22.85
CA PRO A 276 16.26 -19.78 23.94
C PRO A 276 17.06 -18.55 23.48
N GLU A 277 17.63 -18.60 22.25
CA GLU A 277 18.45 -17.51 21.71
C GLU A 277 17.59 -16.30 21.36
N THR A 278 16.41 -16.50 20.71
CA THR A 278 15.47 -15.44 20.36
C THR A 278 14.93 -14.77 21.60
N LEU A 279 14.46 -15.54 22.60
CA LEU A 279 13.99 -15.00 23.87
C LEU A 279 15.07 -14.22 24.62
N LYS A 280 16.32 -14.71 24.63
CA LYS A 280 17.43 -13.99 25.24
C LYS A 280 17.63 -12.60 24.61
N ALA A 281 17.56 -12.50 23.28
CA ALA A 281 17.68 -11.21 22.58
C ALA A 281 16.55 -10.26 22.94
N VAL A 282 15.32 -10.78 22.98
CA VAL A 282 14.12 -9.99 23.33
C VAL A 282 14.18 -9.50 24.78
N TRP A 283 14.54 -10.41 25.74
CA TRP A 283 14.64 -10.05 27.16
C TRP A 283 15.75 -9.02 27.41
N THR A 284 16.90 -9.17 26.75
CA THR A 284 17.99 -8.18 26.85
C THR A 284 17.51 -6.79 26.43
N ARG A 285 16.77 -6.68 25.32
CA ARG A 285 16.21 -5.42 24.86
C ARG A 285 15.14 -4.88 25.83
N MET A 286 14.24 -5.75 26.29
CA MET A 286 13.17 -5.36 27.22
C MET A 286 13.74 -4.85 28.56
N GLU A 287 14.79 -5.47 29.07
CA GLU A 287 15.44 -5.06 30.30
C GLU A 287 16.18 -3.73 30.15
N ALA A 288 16.78 -3.48 29.01
CA ALA A 288 17.46 -2.22 28.70
C ALA A 288 16.49 -1.02 28.59
N ASP A 289 15.23 -1.26 28.20
CA ASP A 289 14.23 -0.19 28.09
C ASP A 289 13.74 0.24 29.49
N ARG A 290 14.17 1.42 29.91
CA ARG A 290 13.78 2.02 31.20
C ARG A 290 12.51 2.87 31.12
N SER A 291 11.96 3.08 29.95
CA SER A 291 10.78 3.92 29.74
C SER A 291 9.46 3.23 30.09
N VAL A 292 9.45 1.87 30.18
CA VAL A 292 8.27 1.06 30.42
C VAL A 292 8.30 0.41 31.79
N PRO A 293 7.18 0.49 32.56
CA PRO A 293 7.08 -0.11 33.89
C PRO A 293 7.27 -1.63 33.89
N GLN A 294 7.85 -2.19 34.96
CA GLN A 294 8.08 -3.63 35.09
C GLN A 294 6.80 -4.47 35.03
N ALA A 295 5.68 -3.93 35.53
CA ALA A 295 4.38 -4.61 35.46
C ALA A 295 3.88 -4.81 34.01
N GLU A 296 4.14 -3.86 33.12
CA GLU A 296 3.82 -3.97 31.70
C GLU A 296 4.73 -5.00 31.02
N LYS A 297 6.05 -4.90 31.28
CA LYS A 297 7.01 -5.89 30.78
C LYS A 297 6.65 -7.31 31.19
N ALA A 298 6.19 -7.51 32.43
CA ALA A 298 5.79 -8.83 32.91
C ALA A 298 4.56 -9.38 32.16
N ARG A 299 3.60 -8.54 31.82
CA ARG A 299 2.44 -8.94 30.99
C ARG A 299 2.88 -9.35 29.59
N ASP A 300 3.72 -8.53 28.97
CA ASP A 300 4.16 -8.74 27.60
C ASP A 300 5.08 -9.94 27.43
N ARG A 301 5.83 -10.34 28.47
CA ARG A 301 6.65 -11.56 28.45
C ARG A 301 5.86 -12.80 28.06
N ALA A 302 4.71 -13.03 28.71
CA ALA A 302 3.87 -14.20 28.43
C ALA A 302 3.30 -14.16 26.99
N VAL A 303 2.90 -12.98 26.53
CA VAL A 303 2.43 -12.79 25.15
C VAL A 303 3.53 -13.08 24.14
N ILE A 304 4.71 -12.53 24.35
CA ILE A 304 5.88 -12.73 23.48
C ILE A 304 6.25 -14.21 23.38
N GLU A 305 6.35 -14.91 24.52
CA GLU A 305 6.68 -16.34 24.53
C GLU A 305 5.65 -17.17 23.74
N ALA A 306 4.36 -16.89 23.94
CA ALA A 306 3.29 -17.57 23.20
C ALA A 306 3.38 -17.31 21.70
N LYS A 307 3.55 -16.05 21.29
CA LYS A 307 3.66 -15.64 19.88
C LYS A 307 4.92 -16.17 19.20
N LEU A 308 6.06 -16.18 19.88
CA LEU A 308 7.29 -16.78 19.33
C LEU A 308 7.20 -18.30 19.21
N ARG A 309 6.51 -18.97 20.15
CA ARG A 309 6.26 -20.41 20.07
C ARG A 309 5.33 -20.72 18.90
N GLU A 310 4.20 -20.00 18.77
CA GLU A 310 3.29 -20.11 17.63
C GLU A 310 4.05 -19.93 16.29
N TYR A 311 4.90 -18.92 16.19
CA TYR A 311 5.73 -18.66 15.02
C TYR A 311 6.72 -19.80 14.73
N GLY A 312 7.40 -20.31 15.79
CA GLY A 312 8.35 -21.41 15.65
C GLY A 312 7.68 -22.71 15.23
N ASP A 313 6.51 -23.01 15.81
CA ASP A 313 5.75 -24.24 15.52
C ASP A 313 5.11 -24.18 14.10
N ALA A 314 4.70 -23.00 13.64
CA ALA A 314 4.16 -22.81 12.30
C ALA A 314 5.24 -22.81 11.21
N GLU A 315 6.51 -22.62 11.55
CA GLU A 315 7.66 -22.60 10.65
C GLU A 315 7.42 -21.79 9.35
N PRO A 316 6.93 -20.52 9.43
CA PRO A 316 6.59 -19.77 8.22
C PRO A 316 7.81 -19.63 7.30
N GLY A 317 7.57 -19.85 6.01
CA GLY A 317 8.58 -19.83 4.96
C GLY A 317 7.95 -19.52 3.60
N PRO A 318 8.62 -19.79 2.48
CA PRO A 318 8.09 -19.50 1.14
C PRO A 318 6.72 -20.12 0.84
N ALA A 319 6.42 -21.33 1.36
CA ALA A 319 5.12 -21.97 1.20
C ALA A 319 4.01 -21.22 1.94
N PHE A 320 4.30 -20.73 3.15
CA PHE A 320 3.38 -19.87 3.91
C PHE A 320 3.04 -18.59 3.14
N LEU A 321 4.07 -17.91 2.57
CA LEU A 321 3.85 -16.70 1.76
C LEU A 321 2.97 -16.98 0.53
N ALA A 322 3.21 -18.10 -0.15
CA ALA A 322 2.41 -18.50 -1.30
C ALA A 322 0.95 -18.74 -0.91
N ALA A 323 0.70 -19.48 0.17
CA ALA A 323 -0.65 -19.74 0.68
C ALA A 323 -1.36 -18.46 1.12
N ALA A 324 -0.63 -17.51 1.73
CA ALA A 324 -1.19 -16.23 2.18
C ALA A 324 -1.54 -15.28 1.01
N MET A 325 -0.86 -15.36 -0.14
CA MET A 325 -1.15 -14.56 -1.34
C MET A 325 -2.15 -15.22 -2.30
N GLU A 326 -2.33 -16.55 -2.25
CA GLU A 326 -3.21 -17.31 -3.14
C GLU A 326 -4.65 -16.78 -3.16
N PRO A 327 -5.27 -16.32 -2.05
CA PRO A 327 -6.61 -15.73 -2.11
C PRO A 327 -6.72 -14.54 -3.06
N VAL A 328 -5.66 -13.72 -3.20
CA VAL A 328 -5.66 -12.59 -4.14
C VAL A 328 -5.61 -13.08 -5.60
N ALA A 329 -4.80 -14.10 -5.87
CA ALA A 329 -4.72 -14.71 -7.19
C ALA A 329 -6.06 -15.34 -7.60
N THR A 330 -6.67 -16.10 -6.69
CA THR A 330 -7.99 -16.71 -6.87
C THR A 330 -9.07 -15.65 -7.11
N TRP A 331 -9.06 -14.57 -6.33
CA TRP A 331 -9.97 -13.43 -6.50
C TRP A 331 -9.81 -12.79 -7.88
N ALA A 332 -8.57 -12.55 -8.32
CA ALA A 332 -8.32 -11.95 -9.64
C ALA A 332 -8.83 -12.85 -10.78
N ASP A 333 -8.59 -14.17 -10.69
CA ASP A 333 -9.06 -15.13 -11.68
C ASP A 333 -10.58 -15.24 -11.69
N LEU A 334 -11.23 -15.27 -10.51
CA LEU A 334 -12.69 -15.34 -10.37
C LEU A 334 -13.40 -14.17 -11.08
N TYR A 335 -12.80 -12.99 -11.03
CA TYR A 335 -13.38 -11.78 -11.63
C TYR A 335 -12.74 -11.40 -12.97
N GLU A 336 -11.97 -12.32 -13.57
CA GLU A 336 -11.29 -12.12 -14.87
C GLU A 336 -10.40 -10.86 -14.90
N ILE A 337 -9.84 -10.48 -13.74
CA ILE A 337 -8.91 -9.35 -13.63
C ILE A 337 -7.52 -9.84 -14.03
N PRO A 338 -6.90 -9.24 -15.07
CA PRO A 338 -5.52 -9.60 -15.40
C PRO A 338 -4.60 -9.43 -14.20
N ARG A 339 -3.87 -10.47 -13.80
CA ARG A 339 -3.02 -10.44 -12.60
C ARG A 339 -1.98 -9.31 -12.63
N ARG A 340 -1.53 -8.87 -13.81
CA ARG A 340 -0.69 -7.67 -13.98
C ARG A 340 -1.38 -6.35 -13.58
N ASN A 341 -2.70 -6.34 -13.42
CA ASN A 341 -3.48 -5.20 -12.92
C ASN A 341 -3.65 -5.23 -11.39
N VAL A 342 -3.06 -6.23 -10.73
CA VAL A 342 -3.00 -6.33 -9.26
C VAL A 342 -1.63 -5.87 -8.80
N LEU A 343 -1.63 -4.94 -7.84
CA LEU A 343 -0.45 -4.34 -7.25
C LEU A 343 -0.33 -4.76 -5.78
N MET A 344 0.73 -5.47 -5.41
CA MET A 344 1.15 -5.53 -4.01
C MET A 344 1.76 -4.18 -3.67
N GLY A 345 0.93 -3.25 -3.15
CA GLY A 345 1.25 -1.85 -2.98
C GLY A 345 2.30 -1.58 -1.92
N GLU A 346 2.38 -2.44 -0.93
CA GLU A 346 3.38 -2.38 0.13
C GLU A 346 3.80 -3.77 0.58
N PHE A 347 5.09 -3.91 0.84
CA PHE A 347 5.71 -4.98 1.62
C PHE A 347 7.05 -4.50 2.15
N GLY A 348 7.44 -4.99 3.31
CA GLY A 348 8.68 -4.55 3.96
C GLY A 348 8.96 -5.34 5.22
N ALA A 349 10.09 -5.08 5.86
CA ALA A 349 10.43 -5.55 7.19
C ALA A 349 11.41 -4.59 7.85
N LEU A 350 11.25 -4.36 9.16
CA LEU A 350 12.14 -3.53 9.94
C LEU A 350 13.54 -4.13 10.01
N ARG A 351 14.54 -3.25 9.91
CA ARG A 351 15.98 -3.61 9.96
C ARG A 351 16.55 -3.40 11.34
N THR A 352 17.70 -4.05 11.57
CA THR A 352 18.60 -3.70 12.66
C THR A 352 19.78 -2.90 12.09
N ASP A 353 19.99 -1.72 12.65
CA ASP A 353 21.13 -0.84 12.37
C ASP A 353 21.47 0.00 13.62
N ALA A 354 22.15 1.12 13.45
CA ALA A 354 22.50 2.01 14.57
C ALA A 354 21.27 2.64 15.26
N ARG A 355 20.16 2.79 14.55
CA ARG A 355 18.95 3.44 15.05
C ARG A 355 17.84 2.45 15.43
N TYR A 356 17.75 1.33 14.72
CA TYR A 356 16.67 0.35 14.87
C TYR A 356 17.23 -0.99 15.37
N THR A 357 16.42 -1.71 16.14
CA THR A 357 16.70 -3.09 16.57
C THR A 357 15.51 -3.96 16.21
N ALA A 358 15.68 -4.79 15.17
CA ALA A 358 14.59 -5.60 14.60
C ALA A 358 15.15 -6.86 13.90
N ALA A 359 14.82 -7.10 12.64
CA ALA A 359 15.33 -8.22 11.87
C ALA A 359 16.83 -8.08 11.59
N ARG A 360 17.54 -9.21 11.64
CA ARG A 360 18.93 -9.29 11.17
C ARG A 360 18.97 -9.10 9.65
N SER A 361 20.03 -8.47 9.14
CA SER A 361 20.15 -8.11 7.72
C SER A 361 19.94 -9.31 6.78
N LEU A 362 20.55 -10.45 7.04
CA LEU A 362 20.40 -11.66 6.20
C LEU A 362 18.97 -12.25 6.26
N ASP A 363 18.33 -12.25 7.42
CA ASP A 363 16.95 -12.73 7.57
C ASP A 363 15.98 -11.79 6.88
N ARG A 364 16.19 -10.46 7.01
CA ARG A 364 15.43 -9.43 6.30
C ARG A 364 15.53 -9.59 4.79
N ALA A 365 16.75 -9.71 4.27
CA ALA A 365 16.99 -9.89 2.84
C ALA A 365 16.35 -11.18 2.31
N ALA A 366 16.45 -12.29 3.04
CA ALA A 366 15.82 -13.55 2.68
C ALA A 366 14.28 -13.44 2.64
N TYR A 367 13.67 -12.83 3.65
CA TYR A 367 12.22 -12.58 3.68
C TYR A 367 11.75 -11.73 2.50
N LEU A 368 12.39 -10.59 2.27
CA LEU A 368 12.02 -9.67 1.18
C LEU A 368 12.18 -10.33 -0.20
N ARG A 369 13.22 -11.13 -0.38
CA ARG A 369 13.40 -11.94 -1.59
C ARG A 369 12.23 -12.91 -1.79
N ASP A 370 11.84 -13.62 -0.75
CA ASP A 370 10.81 -14.65 -0.84
C ASP A 370 9.42 -14.03 -1.07
N VAL A 371 9.10 -12.90 -0.41
CA VAL A 371 7.87 -12.13 -0.67
C VAL A 371 7.82 -11.64 -2.13
N ARG A 372 8.89 -10.99 -2.60
CA ARG A 372 8.98 -10.52 -3.98
C ARG A 372 8.81 -11.66 -4.99
N LEU A 373 9.52 -12.76 -4.80
CA LEU A 373 9.42 -13.92 -5.70
C LEU A 373 8.02 -14.51 -5.72
N THR A 374 7.32 -14.51 -4.58
CA THR A 374 5.94 -14.99 -4.49
C THR A 374 4.99 -14.08 -5.28
N ALA A 375 5.11 -12.75 -5.12
CA ALA A 375 4.31 -11.80 -5.89
C ALA A 375 4.59 -11.90 -7.40
N GLU A 376 5.87 -12.00 -7.82
CA GLU A 376 6.24 -12.13 -9.24
C GLU A 376 5.72 -13.43 -9.86
N ARG A 377 5.74 -14.57 -9.12
CA ARG A 377 5.15 -15.84 -9.57
C ARG A 377 3.63 -15.77 -9.72
N ALA A 378 2.97 -15.03 -8.83
CA ALA A 378 1.54 -14.76 -8.93
C ALA A 378 1.18 -13.81 -10.09
N GLY A 379 2.17 -13.18 -10.73
CA GLY A 379 1.97 -12.21 -11.82
C GLY A 379 1.64 -10.80 -11.36
N PHE A 380 1.86 -10.48 -10.09
CA PHE A 380 1.57 -9.17 -9.50
C PHE A 380 2.72 -8.18 -9.70
N ALA A 381 2.38 -6.91 -9.91
CA ALA A 381 3.31 -5.80 -9.68
C ALA A 381 3.54 -5.63 -8.17
N TRP A 382 4.65 -5.04 -7.79
CA TRP A 382 4.93 -4.80 -6.38
C TRP A 382 5.62 -3.46 -6.12
N SER A 383 5.45 -2.90 -4.92
CA SER A 383 6.13 -1.72 -4.43
C SER A 383 6.74 -1.97 -3.04
N PHE A 384 8.05 -1.81 -2.93
CA PHE A 384 8.76 -1.97 -1.68
C PHE A 384 8.50 -0.78 -0.74
N TRP A 385 8.17 -1.06 0.49
CA TRP A 385 8.01 -0.08 1.54
C TRP A 385 9.26 -0.08 2.44
N ASN A 386 10.14 0.92 2.40
CA ASN A 386 10.07 2.11 1.58
C ASN A 386 11.50 2.58 1.18
N LEU A 387 11.70 3.89 0.89
CA LEU A 387 13.03 4.39 0.53
C LEU A 387 13.90 4.64 1.75
N PHE A 388 13.37 5.31 2.79
CA PHE A 388 14.07 5.68 4.01
C PHE A 388 13.47 5.01 5.24
N ASP A 389 13.96 5.33 6.44
CA ASP A 389 13.59 4.85 7.78
C ASP A 389 13.97 3.39 8.09
N GLY A 390 13.34 2.81 9.13
CA GLY A 390 13.59 1.45 9.59
C GLY A 390 13.20 0.35 8.60
N LEU A 391 12.30 0.62 7.64
CA LEU A 391 11.94 -0.30 6.56
C LEU A 391 12.70 0.02 5.26
N GLY A 392 13.52 1.07 5.25
CA GLY A 392 14.07 1.68 4.05
C GLY A 392 15.04 0.82 3.24
N LEU A 393 15.14 1.17 1.95
CA LEU A 393 16.17 0.71 1.04
C LEU A 393 17.50 1.44 1.31
N MET A 394 17.42 2.70 1.71
CA MET A 394 18.54 3.58 2.02
C MET A 394 18.55 3.94 3.51
N ASP A 395 19.71 4.29 4.02
CA ASP A 395 19.86 4.96 5.30
C ASP A 395 19.74 6.49 5.17
N GLU A 396 19.89 7.21 6.27
CA GLU A 396 19.83 8.68 6.31
C GLU A 396 21.00 9.38 5.60
N ALA A 397 22.08 8.65 5.32
CA ALA A 397 23.20 9.10 4.49
C ALA A 397 23.00 8.79 3.00
N HIS A 398 21.80 8.36 2.61
CA HIS A 398 21.43 7.97 1.24
C HIS A 398 22.25 6.79 0.69
N VAL A 399 22.76 5.92 1.58
CA VAL A 399 23.47 4.71 1.20
C VAL A 399 22.49 3.56 1.06
N VAL A 400 22.48 2.92 -0.11
CA VAL A 400 21.65 1.74 -0.39
C VAL A 400 22.14 0.54 0.43
N ASP A 401 21.22 -0.16 1.10
CA ASP A 401 21.52 -1.44 1.75
C ASP A 401 21.93 -2.48 0.70
N PRO A 402 23.20 -2.91 0.66
CA PRO A 402 23.69 -3.80 -0.39
C PRO A 402 23.04 -5.19 -0.35
N ALA A 403 22.53 -5.63 0.81
CA ALA A 403 21.84 -6.91 0.93
C ALA A 403 20.47 -6.90 0.24
N LEU A 404 19.86 -5.72 0.11
CA LEU A 404 18.53 -5.58 -0.51
C LEU A 404 18.58 -5.56 -2.03
N VAL A 405 19.69 -5.16 -2.65
CA VAL A 405 19.82 -5.13 -4.11
C VAL A 405 19.51 -6.49 -4.73
N PRO A 406 20.21 -7.60 -4.37
CA PRO A 406 19.87 -8.92 -4.90
C PRO A 406 18.53 -9.45 -4.35
N ALA A 407 18.15 -9.14 -3.11
CA ALA A 407 16.91 -9.59 -2.51
C ALA A 407 15.68 -9.07 -3.28
N LEU A 408 15.70 -7.82 -3.69
CA LEU A 408 14.65 -7.19 -4.50
C LEU A 408 14.82 -7.45 -6.01
N GLY A 409 15.82 -8.26 -6.41
CA GLY A 409 16.08 -8.57 -7.82
C GLY A 409 16.47 -7.33 -8.65
N LEU A 410 17.13 -6.38 -7.98
CA LEU A 410 17.60 -5.14 -8.59
C LEU A 410 18.96 -5.35 -9.26
N LYS A 411 19.32 -4.42 -10.13
CA LYS A 411 20.63 -4.41 -10.79
C LYS A 411 21.68 -3.84 -9.85
N ALA A 412 22.86 -4.41 -9.84
CA ALA A 412 23.99 -3.74 -9.21
C ALA A 412 24.29 -2.45 -10.01
N VAL A 413 24.40 -1.35 -9.32
CA VAL A 413 24.84 -0.06 -9.89
C VAL A 413 26.24 0.20 -9.33
N PRO A 414 27.20 0.56 -10.18
CA PRO A 414 28.56 0.88 -9.75
C PRO A 414 28.63 2.00 -8.71
#